data_e84abfe14809b71d838c9dc189316f2e
#
_entry.id   e84abfe14809b71d838c9dc189316f2e
#
_cell.length_a   1.000
_cell.length_b   1.000
_cell.length_c   1.000
_cell.angle_alpha   90.00
_cell.angle_beta   90.00
_cell.angle_gamma   90.00
#
_symmetry.space_group_name_H-M   'P 1'
#
loop_
_entity.id
_entity.type
_entity.pdbx_description
1 polymer ?
#
loop_
_entity_poly.entity_id
_entity_poly.type
_entity_poly.pdbx_seq_one_letter_code
_entity_poly.pdbx_strand_id
1 'polypeptide(L)'
;MEFTECVKDRLTLTLKSGLLCAAFLVPVAALAQSPETIRGEEPNPIIAAINSDFGADADADAVELKPADQRKITRLSNHIQSKYRVPEARAQRIVREAIRNGKRHDMDPELILAVIAVESTFKERAVSRVGARGLMQVMPGSHKGKVRKIGGTRALFDPAKNIHTGSQILVEYLADHSGNLRRALLNYNGSLGTRSSFPDKVIRIYRGLQRVTVEG
;
A
#
# COMPACT_ATOMS: atom_id res chain seq x y z
N MET A 1 -2.39 22.30 -49.70
CA MET A 1 -2.06 23.64 -49.25
C MET A 1 -1.63 23.43 -47.79
N GLU A 2 -0.35 23.10 -47.49
CA GLU A 2 0.81 24.01 -47.37
C GLU A 2 0.50 25.12 -46.38
N PHE A 3 1.27 25.32 -45.29
CA PHE A 3 2.69 25.60 -45.10
C PHE A 3 3.07 25.37 -43.65
N THR A 4 4.09 24.59 -43.31
CA THR A 4 5.52 24.95 -43.27
C THR A 4 5.91 25.82 -42.07
N GLU A 5 6.66 25.19 -41.16
CA GLU A 5 8.02 25.51 -40.64
C GLU A 5 8.31 26.95 -40.20
N CYS A 6 8.99 27.00 -39.10
CA CYS A 6 10.16 27.84 -38.78
C CYS A 6 10.26 28.04 -37.27
N VAL A 7 11.30 28.02 -36.49
CA VAL A 7 12.74 28.12 -36.75
C VAL A 7 13.47 27.75 -35.46
N LYS A 8 14.56 27.04 -35.62
CA LYS A 8 15.66 26.92 -34.63
C LYS A 8 16.30 28.30 -34.43
N ASP A 9 16.68 28.62 -33.20
CA ASP A 9 17.89 29.39 -33.03
C ASP A 9 18.65 29.06 -31.77
N ARG A 10 19.89 28.77 -32.00
CA ARG A 10 20.98 28.59 -31.06
C ARG A 10 21.48 29.97 -30.61
N LEU A 11 21.83 30.08 -29.33
CA LEU A 11 22.89 31.02 -29.00
C LEU A 11 23.84 30.42 -27.96
N THR A 12 24.97 30.06 -28.45
CA THR A 12 26.22 29.85 -27.73
C THR A 12 26.81 31.20 -27.33
N LEU A 13 27.24 31.38 -26.07
CA LEU A 13 28.21 32.39 -25.75
C LEU A 13 29.23 31.92 -24.71
N THR A 14 30.39 31.92 -25.18
CA THR A 14 31.76 31.69 -24.78
C THR A 14 32.21 32.24 -23.41
N LEU A 15 33.15 31.45 -22.88
CA LEU A 15 34.20 31.74 -21.87
C LEU A 15 34.72 33.17 -21.83
N LYS A 16 35.02 33.66 -20.61
CA LYS A 16 36.26 34.36 -20.35
C LYS A 16 36.77 34.17 -18.92
N SER A 17 38.04 33.88 -18.89
CA SER A 17 38.96 33.66 -17.79
C SER A 17 39.05 34.85 -16.80
N GLY A 18 39.35 34.52 -15.56
CA GLY A 18 39.80 35.49 -14.58
C GLY A 18 40.42 34.77 -13.36
N LEU A 19 41.70 34.53 -13.45
CA LEU A 19 42.60 33.98 -12.44
C LEU A 19 42.87 35.04 -11.38
N LEU A 20 42.67 34.78 -10.09
CA LEU A 20 43.43 35.45 -9.04
C LEU A 20 43.59 34.52 -7.83
N CYS A 21 44.81 34.02 -7.66
CA CYS A 21 45.33 33.38 -6.45
C CYS A 21 45.42 34.37 -5.30
N ALA A 22 44.87 34.01 -4.16
CA ALA A 22 45.33 34.56 -2.89
C ALA A 22 45.44 33.41 -1.89
N ALA A 23 46.65 32.97 -1.67
CA ALA A 23 47.00 32.02 -0.63
C ALA A 23 46.93 32.72 0.73
N PHE A 24 46.05 32.27 1.62
CA PHE A 24 46.13 32.58 3.03
C PHE A 24 46.52 31.28 3.79
N LEU A 25 47.77 31.26 4.17
CA LEU A 25 48.24 30.32 5.20
C LEU A 25 47.61 30.71 6.56
N VAL A 26 46.84 29.82 7.16
CA VAL A 26 46.43 29.89 8.56
C VAL A 26 47.00 28.67 9.25
N PRO A 27 47.64 28.85 10.43
CA PRO A 27 48.35 27.76 11.13
C PRO A 27 47.36 26.78 11.73
N VAL A 28 47.68 25.51 11.58
CA VAL A 28 47.01 24.37 12.25
C VAL A 28 47.34 24.44 13.74
N ALA A 29 46.41 24.90 14.54
CA ALA A 29 46.40 24.58 15.98
C ALA A 29 45.54 23.35 16.19
N ALA A 30 46.20 22.25 16.53
CA ALA A 30 45.56 21.01 16.93
C ALA A 30 44.84 21.21 18.27
N LEU A 31 43.53 21.32 18.26
CA LEU A 31 42.70 21.10 19.42
C LEU A 31 42.07 19.71 19.26
N ALA A 32 42.58 18.79 20.07
CA ALA A 32 41.99 17.49 20.29
C ALA A 32 40.60 17.70 20.94
N GLN A 33 39.55 17.58 20.16
CA GLN A 33 38.18 17.44 20.65
C GLN A 33 37.88 15.96 20.77
N SER A 34 37.61 15.53 21.99
CA SER A 34 37.07 14.20 22.29
C SER A 34 35.78 13.95 21.50
N PRO A 35 35.51 12.70 21.07
CA PRO A 35 34.24 12.39 20.39
C PRO A 35 33.11 12.57 21.40
N GLU A 36 32.26 13.56 21.21
CA GLU A 36 30.96 13.63 21.86
C GLU A 36 30.18 12.38 21.47
N THR A 37 29.91 11.58 22.48
CA THR A 37 28.96 10.46 22.42
C THR A 37 27.61 11.00 21.91
N ILE A 38 27.28 10.71 20.68
CA ILE A 38 25.94 10.92 20.14
C ILE A 38 25.03 10.02 20.96
N ARG A 39 24.33 10.65 21.91
CA ARG A 39 23.26 10.02 22.68
C ARG A 39 22.26 9.48 21.65
N GLY A 40 22.21 8.15 21.49
CA GLY A 40 21.26 7.48 20.66
C GLY A 40 19.86 7.90 21.06
N GLU A 41 19.15 8.52 20.15
CA GLU A 41 17.72 8.73 20.27
C GLU A 41 17.07 7.34 20.40
N GLU A 42 16.50 7.07 21.56
CA GLU A 42 15.69 5.89 21.81
C GLU A 42 14.61 5.84 20.74
N PRO A 43 14.47 4.74 19.96
CA PRO A 43 13.45 4.64 18.93
C PRO A 43 12.09 4.76 19.61
N ASN A 44 11.25 5.66 19.08
CA ASN A 44 9.90 5.89 19.54
C ASN A 44 9.17 4.53 19.71
N PRO A 45 8.65 4.21 20.90
CA PRO A 45 8.05 2.91 21.20
C PRO A 45 6.91 2.53 20.24
N ILE A 46 6.25 3.50 19.62
CA ILE A 46 5.24 3.27 18.59
C ILE A 46 5.87 2.71 17.30
N ILE A 47 7.09 3.17 16.93
CA ILE A 47 7.81 2.67 15.75
C ILE A 47 8.42 1.29 16.02
N ALA A 48 8.85 1.01 17.26
CA ALA A 48 9.33 -0.31 17.66
C ALA A 48 8.21 -1.36 17.62
N ALA A 49 7.02 -1.02 18.07
CA ALA A 49 5.85 -1.89 18.03
C ALA A 49 5.39 -2.26 16.59
N ILE A 50 5.60 -1.36 15.62
CA ILE A 50 5.26 -1.61 14.19
C ILE A 50 6.28 -2.55 13.53
N ASN A 51 7.51 -2.60 14.03
CA ASN A 51 8.59 -3.39 13.41
C ASN A 51 8.72 -4.83 13.95
N SER A 52 8.11 -5.16 15.09
CA SER A 52 8.19 -6.50 15.71
C SER A 52 7.19 -7.53 15.13
N ASP A 53 6.25 -7.11 14.29
CA ASP A 53 5.08 -7.90 13.92
C ASP A 53 5.27 -8.82 12.68
N PHE A 54 6.46 -8.91 12.11
CA PHE A 54 6.69 -9.72 10.89
C PHE A 54 7.56 -10.97 11.08
N GLY A 55 7.99 -11.28 12.30
CA GLY A 55 8.96 -12.34 12.59
C GLY A 55 8.43 -13.64 13.20
N ALA A 56 7.14 -13.70 13.56
CA ALA A 56 6.66 -14.78 14.45
C ALA A 56 5.40 -15.56 13.97
N ASP A 57 4.84 -15.29 12.79
CA ASP A 57 3.51 -15.80 12.42
C ASP A 57 3.50 -17.00 11.45
N ALA A 58 4.45 -17.91 11.57
CA ALA A 58 4.33 -19.20 10.86
C ALA A 58 3.28 -20.16 11.49
N ASP A 59 2.87 -19.91 12.75
CA ASP A 59 1.94 -20.75 13.51
C ASP A 59 0.62 -20.07 13.93
N ALA A 60 0.29 -18.91 13.36
CA ALA A 60 -0.93 -18.15 13.72
C ALA A 60 -2.25 -18.72 13.15
N ASP A 61 -2.25 -19.90 12.58
CA ASP A 61 -3.48 -20.58 12.11
C ASP A 61 -4.34 -21.15 13.25
N ALA A 62 -3.85 -21.12 14.50
CA ALA A 62 -4.52 -21.65 15.67
C ALA A 62 -5.22 -20.60 16.55
N VAL A 63 -5.42 -19.35 16.07
CA VAL A 63 -6.29 -18.42 16.78
C VAL A 63 -7.72 -18.92 16.63
N GLU A 64 -8.26 -19.45 17.74
CA GLU A 64 -9.66 -19.86 17.84
C GLU A 64 -10.56 -18.69 17.43
N LEU A 65 -11.13 -18.81 16.23
CA LEU A 65 -11.98 -17.77 15.65
C LEU A 65 -13.26 -17.72 16.47
N LYS A 66 -13.62 -16.55 16.95
CA LYS A 66 -14.90 -16.35 17.64
C LYS A 66 -16.05 -16.87 16.75
N PRO A 67 -17.12 -17.46 17.32
CA PRO A 67 -18.24 -17.97 16.54
C PRO A 67 -18.85 -16.95 15.57
N ALA A 68 -18.81 -15.66 15.91
CA ALA A 68 -19.24 -14.58 15.02
C ALA A 68 -18.35 -14.45 13.78
N ASP A 69 -17.02 -14.57 13.94
CA ASP A 69 -16.08 -14.53 12.81
C ASP A 69 -16.29 -15.74 11.89
N GLN A 70 -16.52 -16.93 12.47
CA GLN A 70 -16.77 -18.13 11.67
C GLN A 70 -18.03 -17.99 10.81
N ARG A 71 -19.12 -17.46 11.37
CA ARG A 71 -20.35 -17.15 10.59
C ARG A 71 -20.07 -16.14 9.47
N LYS A 72 -19.33 -15.07 9.78
CA LYS A 72 -18.94 -14.05 8.80
C LYS A 72 -18.10 -14.65 7.67
N ILE A 73 -17.12 -15.52 8.00
CA ILE A 73 -16.30 -16.24 7.01
C ILE A 73 -17.19 -17.05 6.08
N THR A 74 -18.09 -17.87 6.62
CA THR A 74 -18.96 -18.74 5.81
C THR A 74 -19.82 -17.92 4.85
N ARG A 75 -20.50 -16.86 5.32
CA ARG A 75 -21.38 -16.04 4.51
C ARG A 75 -20.65 -15.32 3.39
N LEU A 76 -19.56 -14.62 3.73
CA LEU A 76 -18.77 -13.89 2.75
C LEU A 76 -18.11 -14.83 1.74
N SER A 77 -17.58 -15.99 2.19
CA SER A 77 -16.98 -16.97 1.29
C SER A 77 -18.00 -17.51 0.29
N ASN A 78 -19.19 -17.90 0.75
CA ASN A 78 -20.25 -18.40 -0.11
C ASN A 78 -20.68 -17.35 -1.15
N HIS A 79 -20.82 -16.08 -0.72
CA HIS A 79 -21.12 -14.97 -1.63
C HIS A 79 -20.02 -14.78 -2.69
N ILE A 80 -18.75 -14.83 -2.28
CA ILE A 80 -17.60 -14.68 -3.20
C ILE A 80 -17.53 -15.85 -4.18
N GLN A 81 -17.74 -17.09 -3.69
CA GLN A 81 -17.78 -18.29 -4.53
C GLN A 81 -18.85 -18.15 -5.64
N SER A 82 -20.09 -17.88 -5.23
CA SER A 82 -21.21 -17.82 -6.19
C SER A 82 -21.07 -16.68 -7.18
N LYS A 83 -20.67 -15.49 -6.72
CA LYS A 83 -20.64 -14.28 -7.53
C LYS A 83 -19.40 -14.16 -8.41
N TYR A 84 -18.23 -14.58 -7.92
CA TYR A 84 -16.95 -14.41 -8.60
C TYR A 84 -16.34 -15.75 -9.06
N ARG A 85 -17.01 -16.86 -8.81
CA ARG A 85 -16.56 -18.22 -9.18
C ARG A 85 -15.19 -18.57 -8.59
N VAL A 86 -14.95 -18.12 -7.37
CA VAL A 86 -13.71 -18.41 -6.63
C VAL A 86 -13.83 -19.76 -5.95
N PRO A 87 -12.84 -20.67 -6.05
CA PRO A 87 -12.86 -21.94 -5.31
C PRO A 87 -12.98 -21.71 -3.80
N GLU A 88 -13.72 -22.60 -3.11
CA GLU A 88 -14.07 -22.45 -1.69
C GLU A 88 -12.87 -22.18 -0.78
N ALA A 89 -11.85 -23.05 -0.82
CA ALA A 89 -10.66 -22.91 0.01
C ALA A 89 -9.95 -21.55 -0.19
N ARG A 90 -9.95 -21.04 -1.43
CA ARG A 90 -9.40 -19.73 -1.75
C ARG A 90 -10.27 -18.61 -1.19
N ALA A 91 -11.58 -18.68 -1.37
CA ALA A 91 -12.50 -17.69 -0.85
C ALA A 91 -12.41 -17.60 0.68
N GLN A 92 -12.40 -18.74 1.38
CA GLN A 92 -12.24 -18.78 2.83
C GLN A 92 -10.92 -18.18 3.30
N ARG A 93 -9.79 -18.49 2.63
CA ARG A 93 -8.48 -17.94 2.96
C ARG A 93 -8.49 -16.40 2.80
N ILE A 94 -8.97 -15.89 1.69
CA ILE A 94 -9.04 -14.45 1.43
C ILE A 94 -9.93 -13.74 2.46
N VAL A 95 -11.07 -14.31 2.80
CA VAL A 95 -11.98 -13.74 3.81
C VAL A 95 -11.35 -13.74 5.20
N ARG A 96 -10.66 -14.81 5.61
CA ARG A 96 -9.93 -14.87 6.89
C ARG A 96 -8.87 -13.77 6.95
N GLU A 97 -8.10 -13.59 5.89
CA GLU A 97 -7.08 -12.52 5.82
C GLU A 97 -7.72 -11.13 5.87
N ALA A 98 -8.84 -10.92 5.20
CA ALA A 98 -9.57 -9.66 5.28
C ALA A 98 -10.07 -9.38 6.70
N ILE A 99 -10.61 -10.38 7.41
CA ILE A 99 -11.05 -10.25 8.82
C ILE A 99 -9.85 -9.95 9.73
N ARG A 100 -8.73 -10.67 9.56
CA ARG A 100 -7.51 -10.46 10.34
C ARG A 100 -6.99 -9.03 10.19
N ASN A 101 -6.90 -8.54 8.96
CA ASN A 101 -6.43 -7.18 8.67
C ASN A 101 -7.48 -6.11 9.05
N GLY A 102 -8.76 -6.40 8.94
CA GLY A 102 -9.83 -5.55 9.45
C GLY A 102 -9.69 -5.29 10.94
N LYS A 103 -9.48 -6.35 11.74
CA LYS A 103 -9.23 -6.24 13.19
C LYS A 103 -7.95 -5.49 13.52
N ARG A 104 -6.87 -5.73 12.76
CA ARG A 104 -5.56 -5.06 12.98
C ARG A 104 -5.63 -3.56 12.74
N HIS A 105 -6.44 -3.10 11.81
CA HIS A 105 -6.48 -1.72 11.33
C HIS A 105 -7.78 -0.99 11.66
N ASP A 106 -8.64 -1.56 12.49
CA ASP A 106 -9.98 -1.02 12.80
C ASP A 106 -10.77 -0.66 11.53
N MET A 107 -10.79 -1.58 10.58
CA MET A 107 -11.43 -1.41 9.28
C MET A 107 -12.38 -2.58 8.98
N ASP A 108 -13.52 -2.29 8.37
CA ASP A 108 -14.46 -3.33 7.96
C ASP A 108 -13.81 -4.31 6.96
N PRO A 109 -13.79 -5.62 7.22
CA PRO A 109 -13.28 -6.60 6.27
C PRO A 109 -14.04 -6.59 4.95
N GLU A 110 -15.31 -6.21 4.94
CA GLU A 110 -16.13 -6.04 3.75
C GLU A 110 -15.58 -4.93 2.84
N LEU A 111 -14.95 -3.89 3.39
CA LEU A 111 -14.29 -2.84 2.61
C LEU A 111 -13.04 -3.40 1.91
N ILE A 112 -12.22 -4.16 2.62
CA ILE A 112 -11.05 -4.83 2.04
C ILE A 112 -11.47 -5.75 0.89
N LEU A 113 -12.50 -6.58 1.11
CA LEU A 113 -13.03 -7.48 0.10
C LEU A 113 -13.63 -6.75 -1.10
N ALA A 114 -14.25 -5.58 -0.88
CA ALA A 114 -14.77 -4.76 -1.96
C ALA A 114 -13.66 -4.17 -2.85
N VAL A 115 -12.55 -3.74 -2.25
CA VAL A 115 -11.35 -3.32 -3.00
C VAL A 115 -10.81 -4.49 -3.83
N ILE A 116 -10.62 -5.67 -3.23
CA ILE A 116 -10.16 -6.88 -3.92
C ILE A 116 -11.08 -7.23 -5.11
N ALA A 117 -12.39 -7.12 -4.92
CA ALA A 117 -13.36 -7.41 -5.97
C ALA A 117 -13.21 -6.48 -7.18
N VAL A 118 -12.93 -5.19 -6.96
CA VAL A 118 -12.76 -4.21 -8.05
C VAL A 118 -11.38 -4.32 -8.68
N GLU A 119 -10.33 -4.53 -7.88
CA GLU A 119 -8.94 -4.54 -8.33
C GLU A 119 -8.56 -5.79 -9.11
N SER A 120 -8.92 -6.96 -8.62
CA SER A 120 -8.47 -8.23 -9.22
C SER A 120 -9.57 -9.23 -9.52
N THR A 121 -10.82 -8.95 -9.12
CA THR A 121 -11.88 -9.99 -9.11
C THR A 121 -11.41 -11.28 -8.40
N PHE A 122 -10.73 -11.13 -7.28
CA PHE A 122 -10.16 -12.22 -6.45
C PHE A 122 -9.07 -13.06 -7.13
N LYS A 123 -8.40 -12.54 -8.16
CA LYS A 123 -7.28 -13.21 -8.82
C LYS A 123 -5.96 -12.94 -8.11
N GLU A 124 -5.43 -13.91 -7.37
CA GLU A 124 -4.21 -13.78 -6.55
C GLU A 124 -2.98 -13.42 -7.37
N ARG A 125 -2.91 -13.86 -8.63
CA ARG A 125 -1.78 -13.62 -9.53
C ARG A 125 -2.05 -12.54 -10.57
N ALA A 126 -3.02 -11.65 -10.32
CA ALA A 126 -3.30 -10.55 -11.22
C ALA A 126 -2.09 -9.62 -11.35
N VAL A 127 -1.81 -9.19 -12.58
CA VAL A 127 -0.79 -8.18 -12.90
C VAL A 127 -1.41 -7.20 -13.87
N SER A 128 -1.39 -5.91 -13.55
CA SER A 128 -1.85 -4.86 -14.45
C SER A 128 -0.79 -4.47 -15.48
N ARG A 129 -1.18 -3.75 -16.53
CA ARG A 129 -0.24 -3.23 -17.54
C ARG A 129 0.83 -2.30 -16.94
N VAL A 130 0.51 -1.61 -15.86
CA VAL A 130 1.42 -0.70 -15.14
C VAL A 130 2.18 -1.38 -14.01
N GLY A 131 2.04 -2.70 -13.83
CA GLY A 131 2.82 -3.49 -12.88
C GLY A 131 2.22 -3.62 -11.48
N ALA A 132 0.96 -3.22 -11.25
CA ALA A 132 0.25 -3.52 -10.00
C ALA A 132 0.07 -5.04 -9.84
N ARG A 133 0.12 -5.57 -8.61
CA ARG A 133 0.19 -7.02 -8.36
C ARG A 133 -0.74 -7.51 -7.27
N GLY A 134 -1.29 -8.69 -7.50
CA GLY A 134 -2.04 -9.49 -6.55
C GLY A 134 -3.46 -9.01 -6.30
N LEU A 135 -4.06 -9.48 -5.22
CA LEU A 135 -5.49 -9.28 -4.89
C LEU A 135 -5.89 -7.81 -4.82
N MET A 136 -5.13 -6.98 -4.11
CA MET A 136 -5.39 -5.56 -3.92
C MET A 136 -4.59 -4.66 -4.88
N GLN A 137 -3.99 -5.24 -5.92
CA GLN A 137 -3.25 -4.54 -6.98
C GLN A 137 -2.24 -3.52 -6.44
N VAL A 138 -1.39 -3.96 -5.51
CA VAL A 138 -0.34 -3.11 -4.92
C VAL A 138 0.71 -2.76 -5.98
N MET A 139 1.07 -1.46 -6.07
CA MET A 139 2.12 -0.94 -6.95
C MET A 139 3.49 -1.04 -6.26
N PRO A 140 4.41 -1.95 -6.71
CA PRO A 140 5.71 -2.11 -6.06
C PRO A 140 6.57 -0.85 -6.12
N GLY A 141 6.49 -0.11 -7.23
CA GLY A 141 7.27 1.12 -7.44
C GLY A 141 6.88 2.24 -6.47
N SER A 142 5.58 2.39 -6.17
CA SER A 142 5.06 3.42 -5.27
C SER A 142 5.25 3.08 -3.80
N HIS A 143 5.29 1.78 -3.44
CA HIS A 143 5.32 1.30 -2.06
C HIS A 143 6.57 0.46 -1.76
N LYS A 144 7.74 0.88 -2.28
CA LYS A 144 9.02 0.14 -2.20
C LYS A 144 9.37 -0.32 -0.77
N GLY A 145 9.16 0.54 0.23
CA GLY A 145 9.45 0.25 1.63
C GLY A 145 8.60 -0.91 2.18
N LYS A 146 7.28 -0.86 1.96
CA LYS A 146 6.33 -1.90 2.37
C LYS A 146 6.60 -3.22 1.65
N VAL A 147 6.81 -3.14 0.33
CA VAL A 147 7.07 -4.33 -0.51
C VAL A 147 8.38 -5.01 -0.11
N ARG A 148 9.42 -4.26 0.25
CA ARG A 148 10.68 -4.83 0.76
C ARG A 148 10.47 -5.58 2.09
N LYS A 149 9.67 -5.03 3.02
CA LYS A 149 9.39 -5.65 4.32
C LYS A 149 8.72 -7.02 4.20
N ILE A 150 7.88 -7.24 3.18
CA ILE A 150 7.19 -8.53 2.97
C ILE A 150 7.99 -9.55 2.17
N GLY A 151 9.24 -9.23 1.76
CA GLY A 151 10.07 -10.13 0.95
C GLY A 151 10.07 -9.81 -0.54
N GLY A 152 9.76 -8.58 -0.92
CA GLY A 152 9.89 -8.07 -2.29
C GLY A 152 8.65 -8.29 -3.17
N THR A 153 8.81 -7.90 -4.42
CA THR A 153 7.69 -7.82 -5.38
C THR A 153 6.98 -9.16 -5.64
N ARG A 154 7.70 -10.29 -5.56
CA ARG A 154 7.13 -11.63 -5.73
C ARG A 154 6.18 -12.01 -4.60
N ALA A 155 6.44 -11.52 -3.40
CA ALA A 155 5.62 -11.77 -2.21
C ALA A 155 4.21 -11.18 -2.33
N LEU A 156 3.99 -10.22 -3.23
CA LEU A 156 2.65 -9.68 -3.52
C LEU A 156 1.68 -10.68 -4.20
N PHE A 157 2.14 -11.85 -4.60
CA PHE A 157 1.26 -12.93 -5.06
C PHE A 157 0.79 -13.86 -3.94
N ASP A 158 1.35 -13.71 -2.74
CA ASP A 158 0.83 -14.35 -1.54
C ASP A 158 -0.37 -13.57 -1.01
N PRO A 159 -1.53 -14.21 -0.79
CA PRO A 159 -2.75 -13.54 -0.36
C PRO A 159 -2.61 -12.79 0.97
N ALA A 160 -1.97 -13.39 1.97
CA ALA A 160 -1.82 -12.79 3.29
C ALA A 160 -0.96 -11.51 3.21
N LYS A 161 0.20 -11.61 2.55
CA LYS A 161 1.13 -10.50 2.37
C LYS A 161 0.54 -9.37 1.51
N ASN A 162 -0.21 -9.73 0.48
CA ASN A 162 -0.86 -8.75 -0.39
C ASN A 162 -1.97 -7.99 0.32
N ILE A 163 -2.88 -8.70 1.00
CA ILE A 163 -3.97 -8.10 1.76
C ILE A 163 -3.42 -7.24 2.89
N HIS A 164 -2.41 -7.72 3.62
CA HIS A 164 -1.75 -6.93 4.65
C HIS A 164 -1.20 -5.62 4.10
N THR A 165 -0.40 -5.68 3.04
CA THR A 165 0.22 -4.49 2.44
C THR A 165 -0.82 -3.52 1.87
N GLY A 166 -1.81 -4.05 1.15
CA GLY A 166 -2.89 -3.24 0.58
C GLY A 166 -3.77 -2.57 1.63
N SER A 167 -4.04 -3.27 2.74
CA SER A 167 -4.80 -2.71 3.88
C SER A 167 -4.03 -1.60 4.57
N GLN A 168 -2.73 -1.76 4.81
CA GLN A 168 -1.87 -0.69 5.35
C GLN A 168 -1.92 0.57 4.47
N ILE A 169 -1.82 0.40 3.14
CA ILE A 169 -1.88 1.53 2.20
C ILE A 169 -3.24 2.23 2.28
N LEU A 170 -4.33 1.46 2.34
CA LEU A 170 -5.67 2.03 2.42
C LEU A 170 -5.89 2.81 3.71
N VAL A 171 -5.41 2.29 4.85
CA VAL A 171 -5.49 2.96 6.16
C VAL A 171 -4.71 4.27 6.16
N GLU A 172 -3.51 4.30 5.60
CA GLU A 172 -2.73 5.52 5.45
C GLU A 172 -3.50 6.56 4.65
N TYR A 173 -4.08 6.19 3.52
CA TYR A 173 -4.87 7.13 2.73
C TYR A 173 -6.17 7.56 3.42
N LEU A 174 -6.78 6.70 4.25
CA LEU A 174 -7.91 7.13 5.09
C LEU A 174 -7.46 8.18 6.10
N ALA A 175 -6.31 7.99 6.75
CA ALA A 175 -5.74 8.96 7.68
C ALA A 175 -5.39 10.28 6.98
N ASP A 176 -4.71 10.23 5.83
CA ASP A 176 -4.34 11.40 5.02
C ASP A 176 -5.55 12.25 4.58
N HIS A 177 -6.71 11.62 4.50
CA HIS A 177 -7.96 12.27 4.08
C HIS A 177 -8.99 12.39 5.21
N SER A 178 -8.56 12.38 6.47
CA SER A 178 -9.44 12.56 7.66
C SER A 178 -10.64 11.60 7.67
N GLY A 179 -10.44 10.34 7.27
CA GLY A 179 -11.47 9.32 7.20
C GLY A 179 -12.39 9.41 5.96
N ASN A 180 -12.17 10.34 5.06
CA ASN A 180 -12.98 10.46 3.84
C ASN A 180 -12.72 9.30 2.89
N LEU A 181 -13.55 8.25 2.98
CA LEU A 181 -13.42 7.01 2.20
C LEU A 181 -13.33 7.27 0.69
N ARG A 182 -14.16 8.18 0.14
CA ARG A 182 -14.14 8.47 -1.30
C ARG A 182 -12.79 9.03 -1.74
N ARG A 183 -12.23 9.97 -0.99
CA ARG A 183 -10.91 10.56 -1.30
C ARG A 183 -9.78 9.56 -1.12
N ALA A 184 -9.83 8.75 -0.06
CA ALA A 184 -8.87 7.66 0.16
C ALA A 184 -8.87 6.65 -1.00
N LEU A 185 -10.05 6.26 -1.48
CA LEU A 185 -10.18 5.36 -2.63
C LEU A 185 -9.70 5.99 -3.95
N LEU A 186 -9.90 7.29 -4.17
CA LEU A 186 -9.32 8.01 -5.31
C LEU A 186 -7.79 8.01 -5.24
N ASN A 187 -7.23 8.22 -4.04
CA ASN A 187 -5.78 8.18 -3.83
C ASN A 187 -5.25 6.76 -4.06
N TYR A 188 -5.92 5.75 -3.52
CA TYR A 188 -5.57 4.34 -3.69
C TYR A 188 -5.48 3.92 -5.16
N ASN A 189 -6.42 4.33 -5.96
CA ASN A 189 -6.48 4.04 -7.39
C ASN A 189 -5.59 4.97 -8.24
N GLY A 190 -4.89 5.93 -7.63
CA GLY A 190 -4.06 6.91 -8.34
C GLY A 190 -4.84 7.92 -9.18
N SER A 191 -6.12 8.15 -8.86
CA SER A 191 -7.02 9.06 -9.59
C SER A 191 -7.46 10.28 -8.77
N LEU A 192 -6.73 10.61 -7.71
CA LEU A 192 -6.99 11.80 -6.91
C LEU A 192 -6.87 13.06 -7.79
N GLY A 193 -7.88 13.92 -7.74
CA GLY A 193 -7.96 15.12 -8.59
C GLY A 193 -8.55 14.88 -10.00
N THR A 194 -8.91 13.63 -10.33
CA THR A 194 -9.54 13.31 -11.63
C THR A 194 -10.90 12.61 -11.45
N ARG A 195 -11.68 12.52 -12.52
CA ARG A 195 -12.93 11.75 -12.50
C ARG A 195 -12.61 10.26 -12.56
N SER A 196 -13.12 9.49 -11.60
CA SER A 196 -12.99 8.03 -11.57
C SER A 196 -14.24 7.39 -10.98
N SER A 197 -14.70 6.31 -11.59
CA SER A 197 -15.79 5.49 -11.08
C SER A 197 -15.34 4.45 -10.04
N PHE A 198 -14.04 4.40 -9.72
CA PHE A 198 -13.49 3.42 -8.80
C PHE A 198 -14.13 3.49 -7.41
N PRO A 199 -14.23 4.65 -6.76
CA PRO A 199 -14.88 4.73 -5.44
C PRO A 199 -16.34 4.28 -5.47
N ASP A 200 -17.09 4.64 -6.51
CA ASP A 200 -18.50 4.25 -6.61
C ASP A 200 -18.67 2.73 -6.73
N LYS A 201 -17.79 2.08 -7.49
CA LYS A 201 -17.77 0.61 -7.62
C LYS A 201 -17.45 -0.05 -6.28
N VAL A 202 -16.39 0.41 -5.59
CA VAL A 202 -15.99 -0.13 -4.29
C VAL A 202 -17.10 0.06 -3.26
N ILE A 203 -17.64 1.26 -3.09
CA ILE A 203 -18.67 1.57 -2.10
C ILE A 203 -19.94 0.75 -2.35
N ARG A 204 -20.34 0.57 -3.61
CA ARG A 204 -21.50 -0.26 -3.97
C ARG A 204 -21.29 -1.73 -3.56
N ILE A 205 -20.11 -2.29 -3.84
CA ILE A 205 -19.79 -3.68 -3.47
C ILE A 205 -19.69 -3.80 -1.95
N TYR A 206 -19.03 -2.86 -1.29
CA TYR A 206 -18.89 -2.82 0.16
C TYR A 206 -20.26 -2.87 0.86
N ARG A 207 -21.19 -1.98 0.50
CA ARG A 207 -22.56 -2.00 1.03
C ARG A 207 -23.29 -3.32 0.73
N GLY A 208 -23.03 -3.93 -0.41
CA GLY A 208 -23.57 -5.25 -0.76
C GLY A 208 -23.05 -6.35 0.17
N LEU A 209 -21.74 -6.35 0.47
CA LEU A 209 -21.13 -7.32 1.36
C LEU A 209 -21.58 -7.13 2.82
N GLN A 210 -21.77 -5.88 3.28
CA GLN A 210 -22.33 -5.61 4.60
C GLN A 210 -23.72 -6.24 4.77
N ARG A 211 -24.60 -6.15 3.77
CA ARG A 211 -25.92 -6.81 3.82
C ARG A 211 -25.81 -8.32 3.96
N VAL A 212 -24.87 -8.97 3.25
CA VAL A 212 -24.62 -10.41 3.36
C VAL A 212 -24.26 -10.83 4.79
N THR A 213 -23.62 -9.97 5.55
CA THR A 213 -23.21 -10.27 6.94
C THR A 213 -24.28 -9.99 7.98
N VAL A 214 -25.23 -9.07 7.71
CA VAL A 214 -26.29 -8.65 8.64
C VAL A 214 -27.58 -9.46 8.47
N GLU A 215 -28.02 -9.73 7.23
CA GLU A 215 -29.34 -10.32 6.90
C GLU A 215 -29.43 -11.84 7.13
N GLY A 216 -28.58 -12.43 7.88
CA GLY A 216 -28.59 -13.84 8.25
C GLY A 216 -28.35 -13.97 9.75
#